data_6af9e0dff5e4c8dd3017533c221e7042
#
_entry.id   6af9e0dff5e4c8dd3017533c221e7042
#
_cell.length_a   1.000
_cell.length_b   1.000
_cell.length_c   1.000
_cell.angle_alpha   90.00
_cell.angle_beta   90.00
_cell.angle_gamma   90.00
#
_symmetry.space_group_name_H-M   'P 1'
#
loop_
_entity.id
_entity.type
_entity.pdbx_description
1 polymer ?
#
loop_
_entity_poly.entity_id
_entity_poly.type
_entity_poly.pdbx_seq_one_letter_code
_entity_poly.pdbx_strand_id
1 'polypeptide(L)'
;ETSKSEVSRIFILGGAIMVKVNGTELDIAGKTVSEYLATTNYDPKRIAVERNGDIVFKSQYDVTVIDDGDSLEIVSFVGGG
;
A
#
# COMPACT_ATOMS: atom_id res chain seq x y z
N GLU A 1 -10.91 19.60 4.06
CA GLU A 1 -10.98 19.65 4.51
C GLU A 1 -10.85 19.19 4.71
N THR A 2 -10.73 19.13 4.46
CA THR A 2 -10.66 19.00 4.81
C THR A 2 -10.61 18.27 4.74
N SER A 3 -10.59 18.26 4.49
CA SER A 3 -10.64 17.96 4.65
C SER A 3 -10.59 17.19 4.71
N LYS A 4 -10.49 17.06 4.43
CA LYS A 4 -10.41 16.68 4.72
C LYS A 4 -10.08 16.43 5.02
N SER A 5 -9.83 16.50 4.87
CA SER A 5 -9.53 16.69 5.43
C SER A 5 -9.04 16.80 5.89
N GLU A 6 -8.63 16.90 6.05
CA GLU A 6 -8.34 17.26 6.74
C GLU A 6 -8.26 17.19 7.44
N VAL A 7 -8.27 17.17 7.58
CA VAL A 7 -8.30 17.17 8.40
C VAL A 7 -8.39 16.60 8.79
N SER A 8 -8.64 16.31 8.85
CA SER A 8 -8.76 15.76 9.30
C SER A 8 -8.25 15.00 9.41
N ARG A 9 -7.65 14.77 9.04
CA ARG A 9 -7.07 14.01 9.34
C ARG A 9 -6.09 14.20 10.09
N ILE A 10 -5.99 14.39 10.66
CA ILE A 10 -5.29 14.56 11.39
C ILE A 10 -5.12 14.61 12.44
N PHE A 11 -5.18 14.66 12.96
CA PHE A 11 -4.94 14.81 14.00
C PHE A 11 -5.32 14.18 14.71
N ILE A 12 -5.42 13.63 14.53
CA ILE A 12 -5.92 13.08 15.11
C ILE A 12 -5.43 12.50 15.99
N LEU A 13 -5.67 12.42 16.64
CA LEU A 13 -5.33 12.01 17.58
C LEU A 13 -4.85 10.82 17.57
N GLY A 14 -3.98 10.49 17.66
CA GLY A 14 -3.44 9.31 17.84
C GLY A 14 -3.64 8.41 16.77
N GLY A 15 -4.35 8.65 15.99
CA GLY A 15 -4.52 7.66 15.10
C GLY A 15 -3.91 7.95 13.85
N ALA A 16 -2.73 7.79 13.72
CA ALA A 16 -2.13 7.97 12.43
C ALA A 16 -2.84 7.11 11.43
N ILE A 17 -3.19 7.69 10.32
CA ILE A 17 -3.83 6.98 9.24
C ILE A 17 -2.72 6.47 8.34
N MET A 18 -2.35 5.23 8.53
CA MET A 18 -1.16 4.70 7.88
C MET A 18 -1.44 3.32 7.35
N VAL A 19 -0.66 2.95 6.37
CA VAL A 19 -0.64 1.62 5.79
C VAL A 19 0.68 0.98 6.19
N LYS A 20 0.65 -0.28 6.57
CA LYS A 20 1.89 -1.00 6.84
C LYS A 20 2.31 -1.75 5.60
N VAL A 21 3.56 -1.58 5.22
CA VAL A 21 4.14 -2.35 4.13
C VAL A 21 5.36 -3.06 4.70
N ASN A 22 5.30 -4.37 4.76
CA ASN A 22 6.35 -5.20 5.36
C ASN A 22 6.69 -4.70 6.77
N GLY A 23 5.67 -4.29 7.52
CA GLY A 23 5.83 -3.85 8.88
C GLY A 23 6.20 -2.39 9.07
N THR A 24 6.45 -1.68 8.01
CA THR A 24 6.80 -0.25 8.08
C THR A 24 5.58 0.59 7.72
N GLU A 25 5.29 1.57 8.56
CA GLU A 25 4.12 2.43 8.32
C GLU A 25 4.46 3.49 7.29
N LEU A 26 3.59 3.62 6.30
CA LEU A 26 3.76 4.56 5.21
C LEU A 26 2.46 5.29 4.96
N ASP A 27 2.56 6.52 4.50
CA ASP A 27 1.40 7.34 4.18
C ASP A 27 1.07 7.17 2.71
N ILE A 28 0.45 6.05 2.38
CA ILE A 28 0.14 5.74 0.98
C ILE A 28 -1.32 5.37 0.76
N ALA A 29 -2.17 5.63 1.74
CA ALA A 29 -3.59 5.36 1.58
C ALA A 29 -4.15 6.19 0.43
N GLY A 30 -5.04 5.59 -0.32
CA GLY A 30 -5.65 6.25 -1.48
C GLY A 30 -4.95 6.00 -2.78
N LYS A 31 -3.76 5.45 -2.75
CA LYS A 31 -3.07 5.07 -3.99
C LYS A 31 -3.47 3.67 -4.38
N THR A 32 -3.42 3.38 -5.67
CA THR A 32 -3.53 1.99 -6.08
C THR A 32 -2.22 1.28 -5.81
N VAL A 33 -2.27 -0.05 -5.84
CA VAL A 33 -1.05 -0.84 -5.68
C VAL A 33 -0.04 -0.44 -6.76
N SER A 34 -0.49 -0.28 -8.01
CA SER A 34 0.40 0.15 -9.08
C SER A 34 1.04 1.49 -8.80
N GLU A 35 0.26 2.43 -8.32
CA GLU A 35 0.78 3.76 -8.02
C GLU A 35 1.84 3.72 -6.93
N TYR A 36 1.58 2.92 -5.90
CA TYR A 36 2.57 2.78 -4.85
C TYR A 36 3.85 2.13 -5.38
N LEU A 37 3.71 1.04 -6.13
CA LEU A 37 4.88 0.34 -6.65
C LEU A 37 5.71 1.23 -7.58
N ALA A 38 5.07 2.16 -8.28
CA ALA A 38 5.80 3.08 -9.17
C ALA A 38 6.74 3.99 -8.39
N THR A 39 6.52 4.16 -7.09
CA THR A 39 7.40 5.00 -6.26
C THR A 39 8.53 4.21 -5.64
N THR A 40 8.59 2.91 -5.91
CA THR A 40 9.57 2.02 -5.30
C THR A 40 10.50 1.47 -6.38
N ASN A 41 11.47 0.70 -5.93
CA ASN A 41 12.35 -0.01 -6.85
C ASN A 41 11.88 -1.44 -7.13
N TYR A 42 10.71 -1.81 -6.64
CA TYR A 42 10.19 -3.13 -6.92
C TYR A 42 9.85 -3.27 -8.39
N ASP A 43 10.15 -4.44 -8.93
CA ASP A 43 9.72 -4.81 -10.27
C ASP A 43 8.41 -5.59 -10.13
N PRO A 44 7.29 -5.06 -10.60
CA PRO A 44 6.01 -5.75 -10.42
C PRO A 44 6.00 -7.17 -10.96
N LYS A 45 6.86 -7.47 -11.88
CA LYS A 45 6.92 -8.81 -12.46
C LYS A 45 7.63 -9.80 -11.56
N ARG A 46 8.32 -9.31 -10.55
CA ARG A 46 9.17 -10.15 -9.71
C ARG A 46 8.75 -10.14 -8.27
N ILE A 47 7.55 -9.71 -8.00
CA ILE A 47 7.04 -9.65 -6.63
C ILE A 47 5.68 -10.29 -6.53
N ALA A 48 5.34 -10.64 -5.30
CA ALA A 48 3.97 -10.98 -4.94
C ALA A 48 3.52 -10.00 -3.89
N VAL A 49 2.28 -9.55 -3.97
CA VAL A 49 1.72 -8.60 -3.03
C VAL A 49 0.56 -9.27 -2.31
N GLU A 50 0.56 -9.16 -0.99
CA GLU A 50 -0.59 -9.57 -0.18
C GLU A 50 -1.15 -8.35 0.51
N ARG A 51 -2.46 -8.28 0.58
CA ARG A 51 -3.16 -7.23 1.28
C ARG A 51 -4.03 -7.87 2.35
N ASN A 52 -3.72 -7.59 3.60
CA ASN A 52 -4.46 -8.15 4.73
C ASN A 52 -4.55 -9.67 4.65
N GLY A 53 -3.49 -10.29 4.19
CA GLY A 53 -3.42 -11.74 4.10
C GLY A 53 -3.90 -12.34 2.80
N ASP A 54 -4.45 -11.54 1.92
CA ASP A 54 -4.96 -12.03 0.64
C ASP A 54 -4.05 -11.61 -0.50
N ILE A 55 -3.83 -12.51 -1.43
CA ILE A 55 -3.01 -12.22 -2.60
C ILE A 55 -3.73 -11.19 -3.48
N VAL A 56 -2.98 -10.20 -3.92
CA VAL A 56 -3.46 -9.27 -4.93
C VAL A 56 -2.83 -9.71 -6.25
N PHE A 57 -3.66 -10.08 -7.21
CA PHE A 57 -3.15 -10.52 -8.51
C PHE A 57 -2.64 -9.33 -9.31
N LYS A 58 -1.65 -9.57 -10.14
CA LYS A 58 -1.05 -8.50 -10.95
C LYS A 58 -2.09 -7.78 -11.78
N SER A 59 -3.07 -8.52 -12.29
CA SER A 59 -4.12 -7.91 -13.09
C SER A 59 -4.98 -6.93 -12.30
N GLN A 60 -4.88 -6.97 -10.98
CA GLN A 60 -5.66 -6.09 -10.11
C GLN A 60 -4.85 -4.93 -9.54
N TYR A 61 -3.56 -4.86 -9.84
CA TYR A 61 -2.72 -3.82 -9.24
C TYR A 61 -3.19 -2.41 -9.57
N ASP A 62 -3.73 -2.23 -10.77
CA ASP A 62 -4.14 -0.89 -11.22
C ASP A 62 -5.45 -0.45 -10.61
N VAL A 63 -6.22 -1.36 -10.08
CA VAL A 63 -7.56 -1.04 -9.58
C VAL A 63 -7.71 -1.27 -8.08
N THR A 64 -6.73 -1.87 -7.45
CA THR A 64 -6.80 -2.12 -6.01
C THR A 64 -6.32 -0.89 -5.27
N VAL A 65 -7.24 -0.22 -4.60
CA VAL A 65 -6.92 0.98 -3.83
C VAL A 65 -6.51 0.56 -2.44
N ILE A 66 -5.40 1.11 -1.98
CA ILE A 66 -4.88 0.84 -0.64
C ILE A 66 -5.62 1.75 0.33
N ASP A 67 -6.15 1.17 1.40
CA ASP A 67 -6.94 1.92 2.37
C ASP A 67 -6.18 2.10 3.67
N ASP A 68 -6.59 3.09 4.44
CA ASP A 68 -6.04 3.29 5.77
C ASP A 68 -6.16 2.02 6.59
N GLY A 69 -5.10 1.69 7.27
CA GLY A 69 -5.09 0.52 8.13
C GLY A 69 -4.76 -0.77 7.42
N ASP A 70 -4.61 -0.74 6.12
CA ASP A 70 -4.23 -1.96 5.41
C ASP A 70 -2.82 -2.39 5.77
N SER A 71 -2.60 -3.68 5.67
CA SER A 71 -1.29 -4.28 5.86
C SER A 71 -0.91 -4.99 4.58
N LEU A 72 0.15 -4.54 3.98
CA LEU A 72 0.65 -5.12 2.74
C LEU A 72 1.94 -5.87 3.01
N GLU A 73 2.11 -6.98 2.33
CA GLU A 73 3.39 -7.68 2.31
C GLU A 73 3.84 -7.86 0.89
N ILE A 74 5.07 -7.51 0.64
CA ILE A 74 5.65 -7.60 -0.68
C ILE A 74 6.87 -8.51 -0.61
N VAL A 75 6.83 -9.55 -1.39
CA VAL A 75 7.90 -10.54 -1.44
C VAL A 75 8.51 -10.49 -2.83
N SER A 76 9.81 -10.38 -2.89
CA SER A 76 10.52 -10.36 -4.17
C SER A 76 11.01 -11.76 -4.51
N PHE A 77 10.85 -12.13 -5.76
CA PHE A 77 11.40 -13.38 -6.25
C PHE A 77 12.78 -13.10 -6.80
N VAL A 78 13.71 -13.93 -6.43
CA VAL A 78 15.08 -13.70 -6.81
C VAL A 78 15.51 -14.75 -7.83
N GLY A 79 16.26 -14.31 -8.73
CA GLY A 79 16.87 -15.27 -9.57
C GLY A 79 15.96 -15.91 -10.50
N GLY A 80 15.88 -16.22 -10.86
CA GLY A 80 15.23 -16.83 -11.51
C GLY A 80 14.41 -17.20 -12.12
N GLY A 81 14.05 -16.83 -11.62
CA GLY A 81 12.81 -17.09 -12.09
C GLY A 81 12.71 -17.34 -13.31
#